data_0618de114edb881d6416cb7e23577dca
#
_entry.id   0618de114edb881d6416cb7e23577dca
#
_cell.length_a   1.000
_cell.length_b   1.000
_cell.length_c   1.000
_cell.angle_alpha   90.00
_cell.angle_beta   90.00
_cell.angle_gamma   90.00
#
_symmetry.space_group_name_H-M   'P 1'
#
loop_
_entity.id
_entity.type
_entity.pdbx_description
1 polymer ?
#
loop_
_entity_poly.entity_id
_entity_poly.type
_entity_poly.pdbx_seq_one_letter_code
_entity_poly.pdbx_strand_id
1 'polypeptide(L)'
;MMDASKLLGESSLLGELSAAVDQLEQDNQELLKADRGNADDSAEANARKPYVRYLLGDRPTLDMQSVFVRFALQKPILRIANEYFGMTTRLAYFNVWHTYKTTSPAQSSQLWHRDFDDPHYIMKIFVYMSDVDEGSGPLSYAIGSHSKGKMKGEPDFVSKTSNSRRSSDQQMAEVIPPERWIPAFGPKGTIVFADTHGYHKGGWAKESERIVYTCMFTSPAVQLRPDREQFIRSEDFQLPSDPEIAAVLTPRR
;
A
#
# COMPACT_ATOMS: atom_id res chain seq x y z
N MET A 1 -10.25 4.86 8.17
CA MET A 1 -10.78 3.56 7.72
C MET A 1 -12.29 3.64 7.65
N MET A 2 -12.88 3.15 6.57
CA MET A 2 -14.33 3.15 6.33
C MET A 2 -14.70 2.10 5.27
N ASP A 3 -15.99 1.91 5.05
CA ASP A 3 -16.51 1.16 3.91
C ASP A 3 -16.32 1.99 2.62
N ALA A 4 -15.70 1.42 1.58
CA ALA A 4 -15.44 2.09 0.32
C ALA A 4 -16.74 2.45 -0.43
N SER A 5 -17.81 1.68 -0.27
CA SER A 5 -19.12 2.01 -0.88
C SER A 5 -19.70 3.31 -0.34
N LYS A 6 -19.48 3.61 0.95
CA LYS A 6 -19.90 4.89 1.56
C LYS A 6 -19.12 6.08 1.00
N LEU A 7 -17.87 5.87 0.61
CA LEU A 7 -17.04 6.91 0.01
C LEU A 7 -17.40 7.16 -1.45
N LEU A 8 -17.64 6.10 -2.21
CA LEU A 8 -17.87 6.16 -3.66
C LEU A 8 -19.34 6.34 -4.04
N GLY A 9 -20.26 6.21 -3.07
CA GLY A 9 -21.70 6.29 -3.32
C GLY A 9 -22.21 5.15 -4.20
N GLU A 10 -23.16 5.43 -5.06
CA GLU A 10 -23.80 4.45 -5.97
C GLU A 10 -22.92 4.00 -7.15
N SER A 11 -21.62 4.30 -7.13
CA SER A 11 -20.71 3.91 -8.20
C SER A 11 -20.54 2.38 -8.26
N SER A 12 -20.67 1.80 -9.45
CA SER A 12 -20.39 0.38 -9.74
C SER A 12 -18.90 0.03 -9.60
N LEU A 13 -18.04 1.04 -9.50
CA LEU A 13 -16.59 0.90 -9.65
C LEU A 13 -15.94 -0.03 -8.60
N LEU A 14 -16.46 -0.07 -7.37
CA LEU A 14 -15.98 -1.01 -6.36
C LEU A 14 -16.29 -2.46 -6.78
N GLY A 15 -17.46 -2.70 -7.34
CA GLY A 15 -17.85 -4.01 -7.90
C GLY A 15 -17.00 -4.40 -9.09
N GLU A 16 -16.76 -3.45 -10.01
CA GLU A 16 -15.85 -3.66 -11.15
C GLU A 16 -14.43 -3.97 -10.71
N LEU A 17 -13.91 -3.25 -9.70
CA LEU A 17 -12.60 -3.51 -9.12
C LEU A 17 -12.53 -4.90 -8.50
N SER A 18 -13.57 -5.30 -7.73
CA SER A 18 -13.64 -6.63 -7.14
C SER A 18 -13.62 -7.71 -8.21
N ALA A 19 -14.47 -7.60 -9.23
CA ALA A 19 -14.53 -8.59 -10.32
C ALA A 19 -13.18 -8.69 -11.08
N ALA A 20 -12.50 -7.56 -11.32
CA ALA A 20 -11.20 -7.56 -11.97
C ALA A 20 -10.11 -8.20 -11.10
N VAL A 21 -10.16 -8.04 -9.78
CA VAL A 21 -9.24 -8.73 -8.86
C VAL A 21 -9.51 -10.22 -8.82
N ASP A 22 -10.78 -10.63 -8.75
CA ASP A 22 -11.16 -12.04 -8.77
C ASP A 22 -10.71 -12.71 -10.09
N GLN A 23 -10.79 -12.00 -11.23
CA GLN A 23 -10.26 -12.48 -12.53
C GLN A 23 -8.73 -12.60 -12.51
N LEU A 24 -8.02 -11.59 -11.99
CA LEU A 24 -6.54 -11.65 -11.85
C LEU A 24 -6.10 -12.86 -11.04
N GLU A 25 -6.80 -13.19 -9.97
CA GLU A 25 -6.50 -14.38 -9.17
C GLU A 25 -6.70 -15.67 -9.95
N GLN A 26 -7.80 -15.75 -10.71
CA GLN A 26 -8.07 -16.90 -11.57
C GLN A 26 -6.98 -17.07 -12.64
N ASP A 27 -6.61 -15.99 -13.32
CA ASP A 27 -5.60 -16.01 -14.39
C ASP A 27 -4.20 -16.37 -13.86
N ASN A 28 -3.93 -16.12 -12.58
CA ASN A 28 -2.63 -16.38 -11.94
C ASN A 28 -2.63 -17.63 -11.03
N GLN A 29 -3.68 -18.46 -11.04
CA GLN A 29 -3.81 -19.60 -10.10
C GLN A 29 -2.59 -20.50 -10.02
N GLU A 30 -2.00 -20.85 -11.15
CA GLU A 30 -0.83 -21.77 -11.19
C GLU A 30 0.41 -21.09 -10.58
N LEU A 31 0.63 -19.81 -10.86
CA LEU A 31 1.70 -19.01 -10.23
C LEU A 31 1.49 -18.89 -8.73
N LEU A 32 0.26 -18.61 -8.31
CA LEU A 32 -0.08 -18.48 -6.89
C LEU A 32 0.13 -19.79 -6.13
N LYS A 33 -0.18 -20.93 -6.74
CA LYS A 33 0.09 -22.26 -6.16
C LYS A 33 1.61 -22.51 -6.02
N ALA A 34 2.38 -22.20 -7.05
CA ALA A 34 3.83 -22.36 -7.02
C ALA A 34 4.48 -21.46 -5.94
N ASP A 35 4.05 -20.20 -5.84
CA ASP A 35 4.57 -19.25 -4.85
C ASP A 35 4.26 -19.65 -3.42
N ARG A 36 3.08 -20.25 -3.15
CA ARG A 36 2.75 -20.73 -1.79
C ARG A 36 3.78 -21.76 -1.29
N GLY A 37 4.30 -22.60 -2.16
CA GLY A 37 5.36 -23.55 -1.80
C GLY A 37 6.67 -22.87 -1.39
N ASN A 38 6.90 -21.64 -1.81
CA ASN A 38 8.13 -20.88 -1.60
C ASN A 38 7.96 -19.69 -0.63
N ALA A 39 6.76 -19.47 -0.10
CA ALA A 39 6.47 -18.29 0.74
C ALA A 39 7.29 -18.24 2.03
N ASP A 40 7.74 -19.39 2.51
CA ASP A 40 8.62 -19.55 3.68
C ASP A 40 10.11 -19.62 3.32
N ASP A 41 10.47 -19.63 2.03
CA ASP A 41 11.86 -19.75 1.61
C ASP A 41 12.60 -18.42 1.78
N SER A 42 13.48 -18.35 2.78
CA SER A 42 14.23 -17.15 3.11
C SER A 42 15.49 -16.95 2.25
N ALA A 43 15.89 -17.96 1.45
CA ALA A 43 17.16 -17.93 0.73
C ALA A 43 17.17 -16.90 -0.43
N GLU A 44 16.03 -16.57 -1.01
CA GLU A 44 15.89 -15.54 -2.06
C GLU A 44 15.34 -14.20 -1.53
N ALA A 45 15.13 -14.08 -0.24
CA ALA A 45 14.46 -12.93 0.40
C ALA A 45 15.18 -11.58 0.24
N ASN A 46 16.41 -11.54 -0.26
CA ASN A 46 17.17 -10.29 -0.42
C ASN A 46 16.75 -9.44 -1.62
N ALA A 47 15.97 -9.97 -2.56
CA ALA A 47 15.54 -9.25 -3.76
C ALA A 47 14.02 -9.10 -3.90
N ARG A 48 13.22 -10.01 -3.32
CA ARG A 48 11.76 -10.01 -3.41
C ARG A 48 11.15 -10.35 -2.04
N LYS A 49 9.92 -9.89 -1.80
CA LYS A 49 9.13 -10.29 -0.62
C LYS A 49 8.45 -11.62 -0.95
N PRO A 50 8.95 -12.79 -0.50
CA PRO A 50 8.43 -14.09 -0.92
C PRO A 50 6.96 -14.31 -0.49
N TYR A 51 6.54 -13.61 0.55
CA TYR A 51 5.18 -13.68 1.11
C TYR A 51 4.16 -12.80 0.37
N VAL A 52 4.55 -12.11 -0.72
CA VAL A 52 3.64 -11.20 -1.46
C VAL A 52 3.87 -11.33 -2.97
N ARG A 53 2.77 -11.52 -3.71
CA ARG A 53 2.73 -11.41 -5.17
C ARG A 53 2.06 -10.11 -5.59
N TYR A 54 2.69 -9.37 -6.50
CA TYR A 54 2.11 -8.22 -7.19
C TYR A 54 1.40 -8.71 -8.46
N LEU A 55 0.07 -8.75 -8.42
CA LEU A 55 -0.73 -9.35 -9.49
C LEU A 55 -0.75 -8.51 -10.77
N LEU A 56 -0.46 -7.20 -10.67
CA LEU A 56 -0.31 -6.33 -11.86
C LEU A 56 1.15 -6.24 -12.34
N GLY A 57 2.04 -7.10 -11.79
CA GLY A 57 3.47 -7.05 -12.06
C GLY A 57 4.21 -5.96 -11.27
N ASP A 58 5.53 -5.88 -11.43
CA ASP A 58 6.37 -4.94 -10.68
C ASP A 58 6.11 -3.48 -11.07
N ARG A 59 5.75 -3.23 -12.33
CA ARG A 59 5.43 -1.90 -12.88
C ARG A 59 4.20 -2.01 -13.77
N PRO A 60 2.97 -1.87 -13.22
CA PRO A 60 1.74 -1.95 -14.00
C PRO A 60 1.64 -0.80 -15.02
N THR A 61 0.92 -1.04 -16.11
CA THR A 61 0.67 0.00 -17.12
C THR A 61 -0.39 0.98 -16.62
N LEU A 62 -0.06 2.27 -16.68
CA LEU A 62 -1.01 3.36 -16.44
C LEU A 62 -1.90 3.51 -17.68
N ASP A 63 -3.02 2.80 -17.67
CA ASP A 63 -4.06 2.84 -18.69
C ASP A 63 -5.34 3.43 -18.10
N MET A 64 -5.84 4.52 -18.69
CA MET A 64 -7.04 5.22 -18.23
C MET A 64 -8.33 4.40 -18.38
N GLN A 65 -8.34 3.32 -19.17
CA GLN A 65 -9.47 2.40 -19.29
C GLN A 65 -9.44 1.33 -18.18
N SER A 66 -8.27 1.10 -17.57
CA SER A 66 -8.11 0.13 -16.51
C SER A 66 -8.92 0.52 -15.27
N VAL A 67 -9.68 -0.42 -14.71
CA VAL A 67 -10.43 -0.21 -13.46
C VAL A 67 -9.51 0.14 -12.30
N PHE A 68 -8.29 -0.41 -12.27
CA PHE A 68 -7.29 -0.13 -11.23
C PHE A 68 -6.86 1.33 -11.23
N VAL A 69 -6.68 1.92 -12.41
CA VAL A 69 -6.34 3.34 -12.58
C VAL A 69 -7.56 4.22 -12.32
N ARG A 70 -8.73 3.87 -12.90
CA ARG A 70 -9.98 4.61 -12.66
C ARG A 70 -10.36 4.68 -11.19
N PHE A 71 -10.11 3.60 -10.43
CA PHE A 71 -10.36 3.59 -8.99
C PHE A 71 -9.42 4.54 -8.24
N ALA A 72 -8.10 4.47 -8.48
CA ALA A 72 -7.14 5.39 -7.85
C ALA A 72 -7.48 6.87 -8.10
N LEU A 73 -8.03 7.18 -9.28
CA LEU A 73 -8.33 8.54 -9.71
C LEU A 73 -9.75 9.03 -9.35
N GLN A 74 -10.47 8.29 -8.49
CA GLN A 74 -11.78 8.75 -8.02
C GLN A 74 -11.66 10.05 -7.24
N LYS A 75 -12.48 11.05 -7.58
CA LYS A 75 -12.44 12.37 -6.95
C LYS A 75 -12.56 12.35 -5.43
N PRO A 76 -13.43 11.51 -4.81
CA PRO A 76 -13.43 11.40 -3.35
C PRO A 76 -12.09 10.93 -2.76
N ILE A 77 -11.39 10.00 -3.44
CA ILE A 77 -10.07 9.53 -3.04
C ILE A 77 -9.03 10.64 -3.16
N LEU A 78 -8.99 11.32 -4.31
CA LEU A 78 -8.05 12.42 -4.56
C LEU A 78 -8.26 13.58 -3.57
N ARG A 79 -9.50 13.93 -3.26
CA ARG A 79 -9.82 14.99 -2.29
C ARG A 79 -9.29 14.67 -0.91
N ILE A 80 -9.48 13.45 -0.41
CA ILE A 80 -8.95 13.05 0.90
C ILE A 80 -7.44 13.21 0.94
N ALA A 81 -6.71 12.72 -0.10
CA ALA A 81 -5.26 12.84 -0.15
C ALA A 81 -4.80 14.30 -0.23
N ASN A 82 -5.44 15.09 -1.10
CA ASN A 82 -5.10 16.49 -1.33
C ASN A 82 -5.42 17.36 -0.11
N GLU A 83 -6.57 17.18 0.55
CA GLU A 83 -6.96 17.92 1.74
C GLU A 83 -6.07 17.57 2.93
N TYR A 84 -5.75 16.28 3.13
CA TYR A 84 -4.87 15.84 4.22
C TYR A 84 -3.48 16.49 4.14
N PHE A 85 -2.92 16.62 2.95
CA PHE A 85 -1.61 17.24 2.75
C PHE A 85 -1.66 18.74 2.45
N GLY A 86 -2.84 19.29 2.13
CA GLY A 86 -3.02 20.70 1.77
C GLY A 86 -2.39 21.06 0.42
N MET A 87 -2.31 20.08 -0.50
CA MET A 87 -1.72 20.28 -1.84
C MET A 87 -2.29 19.28 -2.85
N THR A 88 -2.14 19.56 -4.13
CA THR A 88 -2.39 18.56 -5.19
C THR A 88 -1.30 17.48 -5.13
N THR A 89 -1.70 16.25 -4.83
CA THR A 89 -0.80 15.10 -4.77
C THR A 89 -0.54 14.49 -6.14
N ARG A 90 0.39 13.54 -6.22
CA ARG A 90 0.74 12.77 -7.41
C ARG A 90 0.51 11.29 -7.17
N LEU A 91 -0.12 10.62 -8.13
CA LEU A 91 -0.12 9.15 -8.14
C LEU A 91 1.30 8.66 -8.38
N ALA A 92 1.81 7.86 -7.47
CA ALA A 92 3.17 7.31 -7.53
C ALA A 92 3.18 5.79 -7.74
N TYR A 93 2.11 5.11 -7.35
CA TYR A 93 2.03 3.65 -7.35
C TYR A 93 0.58 3.18 -7.33
N PHE A 94 0.32 2.02 -7.94
CA PHE A 94 -0.88 1.21 -7.73
C PHE A 94 -0.57 -0.26 -8.01
N ASN A 95 -1.23 -1.18 -7.32
CA ASN A 95 -1.09 -2.61 -7.56
C ASN A 95 -2.19 -3.40 -6.84
N VAL A 96 -2.26 -4.70 -7.11
CA VAL A 96 -3.00 -5.68 -6.32
C VAL A 96 -1.98 -6.60 -5.67
N TRP A 97 -2.05 -6.72 -4.36
CA TRP A 97 -1.17 -7.57 -3.56
C TRP A 97 -1.91 -8.80 -3.09
N HIS A 98 -1.42 -9.97 -3.45
CA HIS A 98 -1.78 -11.23 -2.83
C HIS A 98 -0.72 -11.55 -1.78
N THR A 99 -1.12 -11.60 -0.51
CA THR A 99 -0.25 -11.91 0.62
C THR A 99 -0.48 -13.35 1.04
N TYR A 100 0.58 -14.17 0.96
CA TYR A 100 0.54 -15.58 1.32
C TYR A 100 0.62 -15.78 2.83
N LYS A 101 -0.03 -16.85 3.29
CA LYS A 101 0.20 -17.38 4.61
C LYS A 101 1.65 -17.87 4.74
N THR A 102 2.31 -17.54 5.84
CA THR A 102 3.71 -17.94 6.13
C THR A 102 3.88 -18.35 7.58
N THR A 103 4.73 -19.36 7.80
CA THR A 103 5.17 -19.80 9.12
C THR A 103 6.50 -19.16 9.54
N SER A 104 7.20 -18.54 8.60
CA SER A 104 8.46 -17.84 8.85
C SER A 104 8.31 -16.64 9.78
N PRO A 105 9.35 -16.27 10.52
CA PRO A 105 9.37 -15.02 11.30
C PRO A 105 9.07 -13.80 10.43
N ALA A 106 8.50 -12.77 11.07
CA ALA A 106 8.20 -11.51 10.39
C ALA A 106 9.45 -10.89 9.75
N GLN A 107 9.34 -10.47 8.50
CA GLN A 107 10.44 -9.89 7.73
C GLN A 107 9.98 -8.70 6.87
N SER A 108 10.91 -7.86 6.46
CA SER A 108 10.66 -6.73 5.56
C SER A 108 9.48 -5.84 6.05
N SER A 109 8.41 -5.66 5.25
CA SER A 109 7.26 -4.83 5.62
C SER A 109 6.36 -5.44 6.71
N GLN A 110 6.62 -6.67 7.12
CA GLN A 110 5.97 -7.30 8.27
C GLN A 110 6.53 -6.81 9.62
N LEU A 111 7.67 -6.11 9.60
CA LEU A 111 8.25 -5.41 10.73
C LEU A 111 7.87 -3.92 10.71
N TRP A 112 7.90 -3.25 11.87
CA TRP A 112 7.64 -1.82 11.96
C TRP A 112 8.64 -1.03 11.13
N HIS A 113 8.13 -0.13 10.29
CA HIS A 113 8.93 0.72 9.42
C HIS A 113 8.18 2.00 9.06
N ARG A 114 8.89 2.91 8.41
CA ARG A 114 8.36 4.08 7.71
C ARG A 114 8.66 3.93 6.22
N ASP A 115 7.78 4.44 5.38
CA ASP A 115 8.08 4.60 3.96
C ASP A 115 8.88 5.89 3.73
N PHE A 116 9.74 5.86 2.72
CA PHE A 116 10.62 6.98 2.36
C PHE A 116 10.57 7.31 0.86
N ASP A 117 9.49 6.91 0.18
CA ASP A 117 9.28 7.27 -1.23
C ASP A 117 9.17 8.79 -1.39
N ASP A 118 8.61 9.48 -0.37
CA ASP A 118 8.65 10.93 -0.20
C ASP A 118 9.11 11.23 1.24
N PRO A 119 10.01 12.17 1.47
CA PRO A 119 10.50 12.46 2.81
C PRO A 119 9.44 13.00 3.78
N HIS A 120 8.29 13.47 3.26
CA HIS A 120 7.30 14.16 4.09
C HIS A 120 5.84 13.78 3.81
N TYR A 121 5.51 13.34 2.60
CA TYR A 121 4.12 13.25 2.13
C TYR A 121 3.87 11.95 1.39
N ILE A 122 3.54 10.89 2.12
CA ILE A 122 3.18 9.60 1.57
C ILE A 122 1.83 9.17 2.12
N MET A 123 0.82 9.08 1.26
CA MET A 123 -0.43 8.43 1.61
C MET A 123 -0.57 7.16 0.80
N LYS A 124 -0.64 6.02 1.46
CA LYS A 124 -1.06 4.77 0.87
C LYS A 124 -2.53 4.53 1.18
N ILE A 125 -3.21 4.04 0.19
CA ILE A 125 -4.61 3.65 0.27
C ILE A 125 -4.65 2.15 0.05
N PHE A 126 -5.31 1.44 0.96
CA PHE A 126 -5.51 0.00 0.90
C PHE A 126 -7.00 -0.28 0.82
N VAL A 127 -7.42 -1.05 -0.18
CA VAL A 127 -8.80 -1.50 -0.33
C VAL A 127 -8.80 -3.02 -0.20
N TYR A 128 -9.50 -3.52 0.78
CA TYR A 128 -9.54 -4.95 1.06
C TYR A 128 -10.39 -5.68 0.02
N MET A 129 -9.78 -6.62 -0.68
CA MET A 129 -10.42 -7.49 -1.67
C MET A 129 -10.74 -8.88 -1.09
N SER A 130 -10.34 -9.13 0.15
CA SER A 130 -10.76 -10.24 1.03
C SER A 130 -11.09 -9.68 2.41
N ASP A 131 -11.70 -10.46 3.27
CA ASP A 131 -11.83 -10.11 4.68
C ASP A 131 -10.44 -10.05 5.33
N VAL A 132 -10.27 -9.11 6.24
CA VAL A 132 -9.00 -8.88 6.95
C VAL A 132 -9.24 -8.90 8.45
N ASP A 133 -8.71 -9.93 9.08
CA ASP A 133 -8.70 -10.18 10.52
C ASP A 133 -7.26 -10.23 11.07
N GLU A 134 -7.11 -10.65 12.32
CA GLU A 134 -5.80 -10.78 12.96
C GLU A 134 -4.90 -11.80 12.26
N GLY A 135 -5.48 -12.92 11.79
CA GLY A 135 -4.75 -14.03 11.15
C GLY A 135 -4.28 -13.75 9.74
N SER A 136 -4.90 -12.77 9.05
CA SER A 136 -4.61 -12.42 7.65
C SER A 136 -3.52 -11.36 7.47
N GLY A 137 -2.86 -10.93 8.54
CA GLY A 137 -1.75 -9.96 8.49
C GLY A 137 -2.20 -8.51 8.18
N PRO A 138 -3.06 -7.92 9.00
CA PRO A 138 -3.59 -6.57 8.81
C PRO A 138 -2.49 -5.51 8.83
N LEU A 139 -2.77 -4.36 8.21
CA LEU A 139 -1.99 -3.16 8.46
C LEU A 139 -2.12 -2.80 9.95
N SER A 140 -1.00 -2.65 10.65
CA SER A 140 -0.95 -2.07 11.99
C SER A 140 -0.25 -0.72 11.92
N TYR A 141 -0.80 0.28 12.58
CA TYR A 141 -0.30 1.65 12.55
C TYR A 141 -0.10 2.21 13.96
N ALA A 142 1.08 2.79 14.21
CA ALA A 142 1.39 3.46 15.47
C ALA A 142 0.88 4.93 15.42
N ILE A 143 -0.20 5.21 16.16
CA ILE A 143 -0.89 6.52 16.13
C ILE A 143 0.04 7.65 16.56
N GLY A 144 0.04 8.73 15.77
CA GLY A 144 0.78 9.95 16.06
C GLY A 144 2.26 9.88 15.72
N SER A 145 2.71 8.82 15.02
CA SER A 145 4.11 8.63 14.62
C SER A 145 4.47 9.26 13.26
N HIS A 146 3.50 9.81 12.53
CA HIS A 146 3.76 10.55 11.28
C HIS A 146 4.45 11.90 11.54
N SER A 147 4.93 12.58 10.50
CA SER A 147 5.75 13.81 10.59
C SER A 147 5.09 14.95 11.38
N LYS A 148 3.76 15.07 11.31
CA LYS A 148 2.96 16.07 12.06
C LYS A 148 2.48 15.55 13.42
N GLY A 149 2.78 14.30 13.75
CA GLY A 149 2.33 13.67 15.01
C GLY A 149 3.18 14.06 16.21
N LYS A 150 2.73 13.66 17.39
CA LYS A 150 3.41 13.96 18.67
C LYS A 150 4.51 12.95 19.00
N MET A 151 4.45 11.74 18.44
CA MET A 151 5.38 10.64 18.72
C MET A 151 6.50 10.62 17.67
N LYS A 152 7.49 11.49 17.84
CA LYS A 152 8.57 11.70 16.86
C LYS A 152 9.83 10.86 17.12
N GLY A 153 9.86 10.08 18.19
CA GLY A 153 11.02 9.27 18.55
C GLY A 153 11.30 8.19 17.50
N GLU A 154 12.58 8.02 17.17
CA GLU A 154 13.04 6.84 16.45
C GLU A 154 13.67 5.85 17.46
N PRO A 155 13.39 4.55 17.33
CA PRO A 155 14.10 3.57 18.13
C PRO A 155 15.61 3.70 17.89
N ASP A 156 16.40 3.70 18.94
CA ASP A 156 17.85 3.91 18.89
C ASP A 156 18.58 2.99 17.91
N PHE A 157 18.09 1.76 17.75
CA PHE A 157 18.66 0.78 16.82
C PHE A 157 18.37 1.10 15.34
N VAL A 158 17.32 1.87 15.01
CA VAL A 158 17.06 2.33 13.63
C VAL A 158 18.14 3.30 13.17
N SER A 159 18.68 4.10 14.10
CA SER A 159 19.65 5.15 13.80
C SER A 159 21.12 4.70 13.92
N LYS A 160 21.42 3.70 14.75
CA LYS A 160 22.80 3.43 15.19
C LYS A 160 23.43 2.14 14.66
N THR A 161 22.68 1.12 14.29
CA THR A 161 23.25 -0.22 14.09
C THR A 161 22.80 -1.01 12.88
N SER A 162 21.77 -0.62 12.15
CA SER A 162 21.33 -1.39 10.99
C SER A 162 20.88 -0.53 9.82
N ASN A 163 21.30 -0.90 8.63
CA ASN A 163 20.77 -0.39 7.37
C ASN A 163 19.30 -0.78 7.15
N SER A 164 18.69 -1.57 8.04
CA SER A 164 17.38 -2.17 7.79
C SER A 164 16.20 -1.23 8.05
N ARG A 165 16.35 -0.21 8.90
CA ARG A 165 15.25 0.69 9.31
C ARG A 165 13.96 -0.05 9.72
N ARG A 166 14.12 -1.25 10.32
CA ARG A 166 13.05 -2.16 10.69
C ARG A 166 13.12 -2.50 12.15
N SER A 167 11.98 -2.64 12.83
CA SER A 167 11.90 -2.98 14.23
C SER A 167 10.89 -4.07 14.54
N SER A 168 11.21 -4.91 15.51
CA SER A 168 10.27 -5.85 16.10
C SER A 168 9.21 -5.13 16.95
N ASP A 169 8.19 -5.85 17.38
CA ASP A 169 7.19 -5.32 18.31
C ASP A 169 7.84 -4.95 19.66
N GLN A 170 8.75 -5.77 20.15
CA GLN A 170 9.46 -5.48 21.40
C GLN A 170 10.22 -4.15 21.32
N GLN A 171 10.96 -3.95 20.24
CA GLN A 171 11.73 -2.72 20.01
C GLN A 171 10.83 -1.50 19.82
N MET A 172 9.71 -1.66 19.09
CA MET A 172 8.76 -0.56 18.90
C MET A 172 8.06 -0.17 20.20
N ALA A 173 7.79 -1.13 21.09
CA ALA A 173 7.16 -0.88 22.39
C ALA A 173 8.01 0.03 23.30
N GLU A 174 9.33 0.08 23.12
CA GLU A 174 10.23 0.98 23.87
C GLU A 174 9.99 2.46 23.50
N VAL A 175 9.45 2.73 22.31
CA VAL A 175 9.27 4.10 21.79
C VAL A 175 7.80 4.50 21.74
N ILE A 176 6.94 3.61 21.28
CA ILE A 176 5.51 3.82 21.17
C ILE A 176 4.79 2.64 21.81
N PRO A 177 4.04 2.87 22.89
CA PRO A 177 3.41 1.78 23.63
C PRO A 177 2.35 1.07 22.79
N PRO A 178 2.17 -0.27 22.96
CA PRO A 178 1.26 -1.10 22.17
C PRO A 178 -0.19 -0.62 22.12
N GLU A 179 -0.66 0.07 23.17
CA GLU A 179 -2.02 0.65 23.25
C GLU A 179 -2.26 1.71 22.19
N ARG A 180 -1.21 2.22 21.57
CA ARG A 180 -1.28 3.17 20.45
C ARG A 180 -1.13 2.51 19.08
N TRP A 181 -1.06 1.19 19.02
CA TRP A 181 -1.03 0.46 17.77
C TRP A 181 -2.44 0.06 17.37
N ILE A 182 -2.87 0.52 16.22
CA ILE A 182 -4.19 0.18 15.69
C ILE A 182 -4.02 -0.80 14.54
N PRO A 183 -4.49 -2.04 14.68
CA PRO A 183 -4.67 -2.93 13.55
C PRO A 183 -5.90 -2.50 12.74
N ALA A 184 -5.77 -2.48 11.42
CA ALA A 184 -6.85 -2.15 10.51
C ALA A 184 -7.57 -3.44 10.08
N PHE A 185 -8.54 -3.88 10.87
CA PHE A 185 -9.42 -4.99 10.53
C PHE A 185 -10.62 -4.51 9.72
N GLY A 186 -11.19 -5.39 8.91
CA GLY A 186 -12.43 -5.07 8.21
C GLY A 186 -12.80 -6.11 7.14
N PRO A 187 -14.07 -6.15 6.74
CA PRO A 187 -14.53 -7.01 5.66
C PRO A 187 -14.00 -6.52 4.29
N LYS A 188 -14.12 -7.39 3.27
CA LYS A 188 -13.96 -7.02 1.85
C LYS A 188 -14.72 -5.72 1.57
N GLY A 189 -14.10 -4.79 0.85
CA GLY A 189 -14.64 -3.45 0.60
C GLY A 189 -14.22 -2.38 1.62
N THR A 190 -13.49 -2.73 2.69
CA THR A 190 -12.92 -1.73 3.60
C THR A 190 -11.81 -0.95 2.91
N ILE A 191 -11.86 0.39 2.99
CA ILE A 191 -10.81 1.30 2.52
C ILE A 191 -10.07 1.94 3.71
N VAL A 192 -8.75 1.90 3.66
CA VAL A 192 -7.84 2.45 4.67
C VAL A 192 -6.95 3.51 4.03
N PHE A 193 -6.97 4.72 4.57
CA PHE A 193 -6.03 5.80 4.23
C PHE A 193 -4.96 5.86 5.31
N ALA A 194 -3.70 5.71 4.93
CA ALA A 194 -2.58 5.67 5.87
C ALA A 194 -1.46 6.63 5.42
N ASP A 195 -1.11 7.58 6.29
CA ASP A 195 0.14 8.35 6.16
C ASP A 195 1.30 7.43 6.55
N THR A 196 1.86 6.74 5.55
CA THR A 196 2.89 5.71 5.77
C THR A 196 4.29 6.28 6.04
N HIS A 197 4.42 7.60 6.14
CA HIS A 197 5.56 8.23 6.80
C HIS A 197 5.53 7.98 8.33
N GLY A 198 4.38 7.62 8.90
CA GLY A 198 4.27 7.09 10.26
C GLY A 198 4.70 5.63 10.35
N TYR A 199 5.06 5.18 11.56
CA TYR A 199 5.40 3.77 11.79
C TYR A 199 4.20 2.87 11.55
N HIS A 200 4.42 1.89 10.69
CA HIS A 200 3.43 0.89 10.33
C HIS A 200 4.09 -0.44 10.01
N LYS A 201 3.30 -1.51 10.02
CA LYS A 201 3.68 -2.86 9.56
C LYS A 201 2.46 -3.54 8.98
N GLY A 202 2.66 -4.59 8.17
CA GLY A 202 1.54 -5.39 7.66
C GLY A 202 1.97 -6.53 6.76
N GLY A 203 1.02 -7.43 6.47
CA GLY A 203 1.25 -8.55 5.58
C GLY A 203 1.83 -9.80 6.23
N TRP A 204 1.95 -9.88 7.56
CA TRP A 204 2.32 -11.11 8.23
C TRP A 204 1.08 -11.98 8.46
N ALA A 205 0.65 -12.63 7.40
CA ALA A 205 -0.47 -13.55 7.37
C ALA A 205 -0.05 -14.90 7.95
N LYS A 206 -0.71 -15.34 9.03
CA LYS A 206 -0.39 -16.57 9.74
C LYS A 206 -1.44 -17.66 9.54
N GLU A 207 -2.69 -17.27 9.38
CA GLU A 207 -3.84 -18.19 9.35
C GLU A 207 -4.56 -18.17 8.01
N SER A 208 -4.72 -17.00 7.41
CA SER A 208 -5.42 -16.80 6.13
C SER A 208 -4.65 -15.85 5.22
N GLU A 209 -4.78 -16.04 3.91
CA GLU A 209 -4.21 -15.16 2.89
C GLU A 209 -5.03 -13.87 2.78
N ARG A 210 -4.41 -12.82 2.28
CA ARG A 210 -5.04 -11.51 2.13
C ARG A 210 -4.82 -10.94 0.74
N ILE A 211 -5.88 -10.37 0.18
CA ILE A 211 -5.84 -9.67 -1.10
C ILE A 211 -6.18 -8.21 -0.87
N VAL A 212 -5.33 -7.32 -1.39
CA VAL A 212 -5.46 -5.88 -1.21
C VAL A 212 -5.15 -5.16 -2.51
N TYR A 213 -6.09 -4.35 -3.00
CA TYR A 213 -5.74 -3.30 -3.95
C TYR A 213 -5.09 -2.15 -3.20
N THR A 214 -4.01 -1.57 -3.73
CA THR A 214 -3.33 -0.44 -3.12
C THR A 214 -2.92 0.60 -4.14
N CYS A 215 -2.98 1.88 -3.76
CA CYS A 215 -2.38 2.98 -4.51
C CYS A 215 -1.70 3.94 -3.55
N MET A 216 -0.74 4.72 -4.06
CA MET A 216 0.08 5.63 -3.28
C MET A 216 0.12 7.01 -3.92
N PHE A 217 -0.05 8.02 -3.09
CA PHE A 217 0.07 9.42 -3.45
C PHE A 217 1.22 10.08 -2.69
N THR A 218 1.98 10.92 -3.40
CA THR A 218 3.12 11.67 -2.86
C THR A 218 3.00 13.15 -3.19
N SER A 219 3.89 13.97 -2.66
CA SER A 219 3.96 15.37 -3.05
C SER A 219 4.47 15.54 -4.50
N PRO A 220 4.14 16.65 -5.17
CA PRO A 220 4.70 16.97 -6.48
C PRO A 220 6.20 17.33 -6.42
N ALA A 221 6.71 17.66 -5.22
CA ALA A 221 8.11 18.06 -5.03
C ALA A 221 9.07 16.86 -4.96
N VAL A 222 8.57 15.65 -4.76
CA VAL A 222 9.42 14.47 -4.78
C VAL A 222 10.04 14.31 -6.16
N GLN A 223 11.33 14.49 -6.22
CA GLN A 223 12.13 14.10 -7.38
C GLN A 223 12.30 12.58 -7.39
N LEU A 224 11.24 11.86 -7.72
CA LEU A 224 11.41 10.47 -8.09
C LEU A 224 12.19 10.48 -9.41
N ARG A 225 13.31 9.79 -9.43
CA ARG A 225 13.97 9.51 -10.69
C ARG A 225 12.97 8.78 -11.60
N PRO A 226 13.03 8.94 -12.93
CA PRO A 226 12.13 8.24 -13.86
C PRO A 226 12.12 6.72 -13.65
N ASP A 227 13.22 6.15 -13.14
CA ASP A 227 13.34 4.75 -12.76
C ASP A 227 12.58 4.37 -11.47
N ARG A 228 12.04 5.34 -10.73
CA ARG A 228 11.25 5.14 -9.51
C ARG A 228 9.75 5.37 -9.65
N GLU A 229 9.25 5.81 -10.82
CA GLU A 229 7.83 5.65 -11.11
C GLU A 229 7.50 4.15 -11.12
N GLN A 230 6.62 3.75 -10.23
CA GLN A 230 6.27 2.33 -10.04
C GLN A 230 5.16 1.89 -11.01
N PHE A 231 5.02 2.57 -12.14
CA PHE A 231 4.17 2.20 -13.27
C PHE A 231 4.79 2.66 -14.59
N ILE A 232 4.30 2.12 -15.70
CA ILE A 232 4.68 2.48 -17.05
C ILE A 232 3.50 3.18 -17.70
N ARG A 233 3.73 4.30 -18.38
CA ARG A 233 2.69 4.93 -19.20
C ARG A 233 2.57 4.15 -20.50
N SER A 234 1.33 3.90 -20.96
CA SER A 234 1.13 3.37 -22.31
C SER A 234 1.70 4.33 -23.35
N GLU A 235 2.08 3.81 -24.52
CA GLU A 235 2.61 4.64 -25.61
C GLU A 235 1.61 5.73 -26.05
N ASP A 236 0.32 5.40 -26.00
CA ASP A 236 -0.78 6.30 -26.37
C ASP A 236 -1.30 7.14 -25.20
N PHE A 237 -0.59 7.15 -24.06
CA PHE A 237 -1.04 7.86 -22.88
C PHE A 237 -1.20 9.35 -23.13
N GLN A 238 -2.41 9.85 -22.94
CA GLN A 238 -2.73 11.28 -22.96
C GLN A 238 -3.27 11.71 -21.59
N LEU A 239 -2.89 12.90 -21.17
CA LEU A 239 -3.48 13.48 -19.97
C LEU A 239 -4.99 13.66 -20.17
N PRO A 240 -5.80 13.25 -19.17
CA PRO A 240 -7.25 13.45 -19.27
C PRO A 240 -7.60 14.95 -19.29
N SER A 241 -8.77 15.26 -19.86
CA SER A 241 -9.28 16.64 -19.94
C SER A 241 -9.69 17.20 -18.58
N ASP A 242 -10.00 16.34 -17.60
CA ASP A 242 -10.31 16.78 -16.24
C ASP A 242 -9.04 17.33 -15.58
N PRO A 243 -9.00 18.63 -15.19
CA PRO A 243 -7.79 19.28 -14.71
C PRO A 243 -7.33 18.74 -13.34
N GLU A 244 -8.25 18.27 -12.49
CA GLU A 244 -7.92 17.68 -11.20
C GLU A 244 -7.18 16.36 -11.40
N ILE A 245 -7.66 15.49 -12.29
CA ILE A 245 -7.04 14.22 -12.61
C ILE A 245 -5.72 14.43 -13.39
N ALA A 246 -5.73 15.34 -14.38
CA ALA A 246 -4.53 15.67 -15.13
C ALA A 246 -3.39 16.14 -14.23
N ALA A 247 -3.70 16.97 -13.23
CA ALA A 247 -2.71 17.45 -12.27
C ALA A 247 -2.07 16.30 -11.48
N VAL A 248 -2.82 15.27 -11.09
CA VAL A 248 -2.33 14.09 -10.35
C VAL A 248 -1.42 13.21 -11.22
N LEU A 249 -1.65 13.19 -12.53
CA LEU A 249 -0.93 12.35 -13.51
C LEU A 249 0.17 13.07 -14.28
N THR A 250 0.30 14.40 -14.16
CA THR A 250 1.30 15.15 -14.94
C THR A 250 2.71 14.61 -14.68
N PRO A 251 3.49 14.25 -15.72
CA PRO A 251 4.88 13.84 -15.55
C PRO A 251 5.70 14.90 -14.83
N ARG A 252 6.70 14.47 -14.11
CA ARG A 252 7.69 15.39 -13.52
C ARG A 252 8.58 15.94 -14.62
N ARG A 253 8.88 17.21 -14.55
CA ARG A 253 9.90 17.85 -15.39
C ARG A 253 11.29 17.65 -14.79
#